data_df68d349ffa09647dbe87ff640bdae1f
#
_entry.id   df68d349ffa09647dbe87ff640bdae1f
#
_cell.length_a   1.000
_cell.length_b   1.000
_cell.length_c   1.000
_cell.angle_alpha   90.00
_cell.angle_beta   90.00
_cell.angle_gamma   90.00
#
_symmetry.space_group_name_H-M   'P 1'
#
loop_
_entity.id
_entity.type
_entity.pdbx_description
1 polymer ?
#
loop_
_entity_poly.entity_id
_entity_poly.type
_entity_poly.pdbx_seq_one_letter_code
_entity_poly.pdbx_strand_id
1 'polypeptide(L)'
;MNKRLIVFLILGILLVSALSAVPSIYDIISEFPESRIDSFLEGDTVKYYSIDGNYVPEIAFDGTMGKSKAIKDYNDKDTFTLGLATFIKYPESWASLSFEEKKLEIINTLLSVSTIKGIEYISHSAGDKPKVLFSDAYTLVDKDSKKEAYDVEFSYAPESYSYELAAYLKDSIFGGNKYLINYEISESEIFMTITNYSDLKFMFFKAMSKGELNMCVDAVMTKEGIALFALATVYGRDPVVKTPITDVDLPSAFMKRITSLKNWFVTEINK
;
A
#
# COMPACT_ATOMS: atom_id res chain seq x y z
N MET A 1 73.04 -17.90 -5.26
CA MET A 1 72.25 -17.48 -4.09
C MET A 1 71.19 -16.48 -4.61
N ASN A 2 70.02 -17.03 -4.98
CA ASN A 2 68.93 -16.24 -5.63
C ASN A 2 68.00 -15.69 -4.58
N LYS A 3 67.95 -14.37 -4.44
CA LYS A 3 66.96 -13.68 -3.64
C LYS A 3 65.66 -13.57 -4.47
N ARG A 4 64.64 -14.32 -4.11
CA ARG A 4 63.28 -14.18 -4.64
C ARG A 4 62.65 -12.99 -3.95
N LEU A 5 62.36 -11.93 -4.76
CA LEU A 5 61.59 -10.79 -4.36
C LEU A 5 60.13 -11.18 -4.40
N ILE A 6 59.48 -11.29 -3.25
CA ILE A 6 58.03 -11.51 -3.14
C ILE A 6 57.36 -10.14 -3.17
N VAL A 7 56.75 -9.83 -4.29
CA VAL A 7 55.91 -8.63 -4.43
C VAL A 7 54.49 -9.01 -3.92
N PHE A 8 54.14 -8.52 -2.74
CA PHE A 8 52.74 -8.57 -2.26
C PHE A 8 51.94 -7.53 -3.02
N LEU A 9 51.15 -7.98 -3.98
CA LEU A 9 50.10 -7.18 -4.61
C LEU A 9 48.94 -7.09 -3.62
N ILE A 10 48.84 -5.98 -2.87
CA ILE A 10 47.67 -5.67 -2.06
C ILE A 10 46.59 -5.18 -3.01
N LEU A 11 45.70 -6.08 -3.42
CA LEU A 11 44.49 -5.74 -4.16
C LEU A 11 43.53 -5.15 -3.12
N GLY A 12 43.53 -3.85 -2.97
CA GLY A 12 42.54 -3.11 -2.21
C GLY A 12 41.19 -3.24 -2.94
N ILE A 13 40.35 -4.14 -2.49
CA ILE A 13 38.96 -4.15 -2.89
C ILE A 13 38.32 -2.94 -2.21
N LEU A 14 38.24 -1.84 -2.94
CA LEU A 14 37.32 -0.75 -2.62
C LEU A 14 35.91 -1.32 -2.77
N LEU A 15 35.34 -1.80 -1.67
CA LEU A 15 33.90 -1.92 -1.51
C LEU A 15 33.36 -0.49 -1.51
N VAL A 16 33.08 0.02 -2.71
CA VAL A 16 32.16 1.13 -2.86
C VAL A 16 30.81 0.53 -2.51
N SER A 17 30.43 0.66 -1.23
CA SER A 17 29.00 0.59 -0.89
C SER A 17 28.38 1.68 -1.76
N ALA A 18 27.68 1.27 -2.82
CA ALA A 18 26.78 2.16 -3.51
C ALA A 18 25.78 2.58 -2.42
N LEU A 19 25.98 3.75 -1.81
CA LEU A 19 24.90 4.40 -1.11
C LEU A 19 23.81 4.53 -2.16
N SER A 20 22.77 3.73 -2.04
CA SER A 20 21.59 3.89 -2.85
C SER A 20 21.07 5.28 -2.52
N ALA A 21 21.18 6.19 -3.47
CA ALA A 21 20.74 7.56 -3.23
C ALA A 21 19.23 7.56 -3.19
N VAL A 22 18.64 8.17 -2.16
CA VAL A 22 17.20 8.43 -2.09
C VAL A 22 16.74 8.98 -3.45
N PRO A 23 15.78 8.34 -4.15
CA PRO A 23 15.37 8.77 -5.48
C PRO A 23 14.70 10.16 -5.42
N SER A 24 14.79 10.91 -6.50
CA SER A 24 13.89 12.04 -6.73
C SER A 24 12.54 11.52 -7.19
N ILE A 25 11.47 12.26 -6.92
CA ILE A 25 10.15 11.95 -7.47
C ILE A 25 10.18 11.81 -9.01
N TYR A 26 10.99 12.62 -9.68
CA TYR A 26 11.14 12.59 -11.14
C TYR A 26 11.83 11.32 -11.67
N ASP A 27 12.61 10.65 -10.83
CA ASP A 27 13.28 9.39 -11.21
C ASP A 27 12.28 8.22 -11.31
N ILE A 28 11.14 8.28 -10.61
CA ILE A 28 10.16 7.19 -10.49
C ILE A 28 8.86 7.44 -11.26
N ILE A 29 8.67 8.60 -11.85
CA ILE A 29 7.48 8.95 -12.64
C ILE A 29 7.77 9.14 -14.12
N SER A 30 8.87 8.56 -14.64
CA SER A 30 9.29 8.76 -16.03
C SER A 30 8.29 8.22 -17.06
N GLU A 31 7.52 7.19 -16.71
CA GLU A 31 6.45 6.61 -17.55
C GLU A 31 5.04 7.10 -17.14
N PHE A 32 4.96 7.99 -16.16
CA PHE A 32 3.68 8.53 -15.70
C PHE A 32 3.04 9.40 -16.80
N PRO A 33 1.70 9.38 -16.96
CA PRO A 33 1.05 10.18 -18.01
C PRO A 33 1.37 11.67 -17.88
N GLU A 34 2.03 12.24 -18.90
CA GLU A 34 2.51 13.63 -18.90
C GLU A 34 1.40 14.63 -18.52
N SER A 35 0.18 14.41 -19.02
CA SER A 35 -1.00 15.25 -18.73
C SER A 35 -1.44 15.24 -17.26
N ARG A 36 -0.88 14.35 -16.42
CA ARG A 36 -1.25 14.18 -15.01
C ARG A 36 -0.13 14.49 -14.04
N ILE A 37 1.08 14.77 -14.54
CA ILE A 37 2.27 14.99 -13.69
C ILE A 37 2.06 16.20 -12.78
N ASP A 38 1.63 17.33 -13.32
CA ASP A 38 1.48 18.57 -12.55
C ASP A 38 0.48 18.38 -11.40
N SER A 39 -0.73 17.88 -11.70
CA SER A 39 -1.74 17.63 -10.66
C SER A 39 -1.27 16.60 -9.63
N PHE A 40 -0.55 15.55 -10.06
CA PHE A 40 0.04 14.58 -9.16
C PHE A 40 1.05 15.23 -8.20
N LEU A 41 1.96 16.07 -8.69
CA LEU A 41 2.96 16.76 -7.88
C LEU A 41 2.35 17.82 -6.95
N GLU A 42 1.17 18.34 -7.28
CA GLU A 42 0.36 19.20 -6.41
C GLU A 42 -0.34 18.42 -5.28
N GLY A 43 -0.32 17.09 -5.34
CA GLY A 43 -0.93 16.20 -4.34
C GLY A 43 -2.33 15.70 -4.71
N ASP A 44 -2.77 15.94 -5.94
CA ASP A 44 -4.02 15.37 -6.43
C ASP A 44 -3.94 13.84 -6.51
N THR A 45 -5.10 13.22 -6.38
CA THR A 45 -5.21 11.77 -6.49
C THR A 45 -5.52 11.37 -7.93
N VAL A 46 -4.57 10.71 -8.58
CA VAL A 46 -4.75 10.12 -9.91
C VAL A 46 -5.35 8.73 -9.75
N LYS A 47 -6.52 8.50 -10.34
CA LYS A 47 -7.26 7.22 -10.23
C LYS A 47 -7.11 6.40 -11.49
N TYR A 48 -7.13 5.08 -11.31
CA TYR A 48 -7.08 4.07 -12.35
C TYR A 48 -8.24 3.08 -12.18
N TYR A 49 -8.79 2.61 -13.30
CA TYR A 49 -9.78 1.54 -13.32
C TYR A 49 -9.73 0.77 -14.65
N SER A 50 -9.73 -0.55 -14.58
CA SER A 50 -9.83 -1.43 -15.74
C SER A 50 -10.70 -2.65 -15.43
N ILE A 51 -11.45 -3.10 -16.43
CA ILE A 51 -12.28 -4.33 -16.37
C ILE A 51 -11.53 -5.52 -17.00
N ASP A 52 -10.58 -5.27 -17.89
CA ASP A 52 -10.04 -6.29 -18.80
C ASP A 52 -8.84 -7.07 -18.26
N GLY A 53 -8.45 -6.92 -16.99
CA GLY A 53 -7.46 -7.76 -16.32
C GLY A 53 -6.01 -7.76 -16.88
N ASN A 54 -5.77 -7.25 -18.08
CA ASN A 54 -4.51 -7.40 -18.81
C ASN A 54 -3.65 -6.12 -18.85
N TYR A 55 -4.01 -5.09 -18.13
CA TYR A 55 -3.35 -3.79 -18.22
C TYR A 55 -2.58 -3.43 -16.96
N VAL A 56 -1.30 -3.20 -17.12
CA VAL A 56 -0.45 -2.66 -16.06
C VAL A 56 -0.82 -1.21 -15.83
N PRO A 57 -1.12 -0.81 -14.59
CA PRO A 57 -1.45 0.58 -14.31
C PRO A 57 -0.32 1.52 -14.71
N GLU A 58 -0.59 2.41 -15.65
CA GLU A 58 0.32 3.50 -16.06
C GLU A 58 0.69 4.45 -14.92
N ILE A 59 -0.04 4.36 -13.78
CA ILE A 59 0.16 5.17 -12.60
C ILE A 59 1.09 4.51 -11.57
N ALA A 60 1.65 3.33 -11.85
CA ALA A 60 2.65 2.68 -11.00
C ALA A 60 4.03 3.30 -11.22
N PHE A 61 4.81 3.39 -10.16
CA PHE A 61 6.11 4.08 -10.19
C PHE A 61 7.23 3.22 -10.76
N ASP A 62 8.08 3.82 -11.57
CA ASP A 62 9.17 3.13 -12.27
C ASP A 62 10.23 2.62 -11.31
N GLY A 63 10.71 1.40 -11.56
CA GLY A 63 11.77 0.78 -10.77
C GLY A 63 11.36 0.30 -9.39
N THR A 64 10.08 0.40 -9.00
CA THR A 64 9.58 0.06 -7.66
C THR A 64 9.10 -1.39 -7.55
N MET A 65 8.99 -1.88 -6.31
CA MET A 65 8.35 -3.17 -6.01
C MET A 65 6.88 -3.14 -6.39
N GLY A 66 6.19 -2.03 -6.17
CA GLY A 66 4.79 -1.85 -6.55
C GLY A 66 4.57 -2.14 -8.02
N LYS A 67 5.33 -1.51 -8.91
CA LYS A 67 5.24 -1.75 -10.34
C LYS A 67 5.61 -3.18 -10.71
N SER A 68 6.73 -3.70 -10.22
CA SER A 68 7.26 -5.02 -10.60
C SER A 68 6.41 -6.18 -10.08
N LYS A 69 5.79 -6.05 -8.89
CA LYS A 69 4.96 -7.09 -8.28
C LYS A 69 3.51 -7.01 -8.69
N ALA A 70 2.94 -5.82 -8.81
CA ALA A 70 1.61 -5.66 -9.37
C ALA A 70 1.50 -6.26 -10.79
N ILE A 71 2.57 -6.16 -11.59
CA ILE A 71 2.64 -6.79 -12.91
C ILE A 71 2.70 -8.33 -12.83
N LYS A 72 3.49 -8.89 -11.89
CA LYS A 72 3.68 -10.34 -11.78
C LYS A 72 2.44 -11.08 -11.29
N ASP A 73 1.68 -10.44 -10.40
CA ASP A 73 0.48 -11.01 -9.81
C ASP A 73 -0.77 -10.73 -10.67
N TYR A 74 -0.63 -9.93 -11.72
CA TYR A 74 -1.67 -9.61 -12.66
C TYR A 74 -1.82 -10.78 -13.65
N ASN A 75 -2.96 -11.41 -13.66
CA ASN A 75 -3.24 -12.52 -14.57
C ASN A 75 -4.59 -12.33 -15.26
N ASP A 76 -4.76 -13.02 -16.40
CA ASP A 76 -5.95 -12.99 -17.26
C ASP A 76 -7.26 -13.46 -16.61
N LYS A 77 -7.22 -13.92 -15.35
CA LYS A 77 -8.41 -14.26 -14.56
C LYS A 77 -8.99 -13.10 -13.76
N ASP A 78 -8.29 -11.97 -13.75
CA ASP A 78 -8.74 -10.80 -13.02
C ASP A 78 -9.96 -10.21 -13.72
N THR A 79 -11.03 -9.99 -12.98
CA THR A 79 -12.25 -9.40 -13.52
C THR A 79 -12.16 -7.89 -13.57
N PHE A 80 -11.59 -7.27 -12.55
CA PHE A 80 -11.34 -5.83 -12.53
C PHE A 80 -10.19 -5.45 -11.61
N THR A 81 -9.58 -4.34 -11.96
CA THR A 81 -8.51 -3.71 -11.19
C THR A 81 -8.80 -2.23 -11.05
N LEU A 82 -8.54 -1.70 -9.87
CA LEU A 82 -8.66 -0.27 -9.60
C LEU A 82 -7.54 0.18 -8.68
N GLY A 83 -7.16 1.45 -8.79
CA GLY A 83 -6.06 1.97 -7.99
C GLY A 83 -6.02 3.48 -7.98
N LEU A 84 -5.06 3.99 -7.25
CA LEU A 84 -4.73 5.40 -7.21
C LEU A 84 -3.23 5.61 -7.01
N ALA A 85 -2.75 6.77 -7.46
CA ALA A 85 -1.46 7.31 -7.11
C ALA A 85 -1.63 8.74 -6.58
N THR A 86 -0.82 9.13 -5.62
CA THR A 86 -0.79 10.49 -5.09
C THR A 86 0.61 10.81 -4.56
N PHE A 87 0.99 12.07 -4.64
CA PHE A 87 2.21 12.57 -4.02
C PHE A 87 1.87 13.28 -2.71
N ILE A 88 2.61 12.99 -1.66
CA ILE A 88 2.39 13.52 -0.32
C ILE A 88 3.69 14.22 0.10
N LYS A 89 3.66 15.53 0.22
CA LYS A 89 4.80 16.29 0.77
C LYS A 89 5.04 15.88 2.21
N TYR A 90 6.31 15.84 2.61
CA TYR A 90 6.60 15.62 4.03
C TYR A 90 5.97 16.70 4.90
N PRO A 91 5.42 16.33 6.08
CA PRO A 91 4.93 17.32 7.05
C PRO A 91 5.99 18.36 7.40
N GLU A 92 5.59 19.61 7.60
CA GLU A 92 6.53 20.66 8.03
C GLU A 92 7.21 20.33 9.37
N SER A 93 6.51 19.62 10.25
CA SER A 93 7.06 19.12 11.53
C SER A 93 8.25 18.16 11.33
N TRP A 94 8.38 17.54 10.16
CA TRP A 94 9.47 16.62 9.83
C TRP A 94 10.70 17.29 9.22
N ALA A 95 10.74 18.62 9.13
CA ALA A 95 11.84 19.35 8.51
C ALA A 95 13.21 19.08 9.16
N SER A 96 13.24 18.78 10.47
CA SER A 96 14.46 18.45 11.21
C SER A 96 14.77 16.95 11.28
N LEU A 97 13.85 16.09 10.83
CA LEU A 97 14.06 14.64 10.87
C LEU A 97 15.01 14.19 9.74
N SER A 98 15.91 13.27 10.09
CA SER A 98 16.70 12.53 9.12
C SER A 98 15.80 11.67 8.23
N PHE A 99 16.36 11.14 7.14
CA PHE A 99 15.64 10.22 6.26
C PHE A 99 15.18 8.96 7.00
N GLU A 100 16.02 8.38 7.86
CA GLU A 100 15.72 7.19 8.65
C GLU A 100 14.62 7.44 9.68
N GLU A 101 14.59 8.60 10.31
CA GLU A 101 13.52 8.98 11.23
C GLU A 101 12.19 9.13 10.48
N LYS A 102 12.18 9.79 9.31
CA LYS A 102 10.98 9.86 8.46
C LYS A 102 10.49 8.48 8.02
N LYS A 103 11.42 7.59 7.66
CA LYS A 103 11.12 6.21 7.29
C LYS A 103 10.48 5.46 8.46
N LEU A 104 11.01 5.63 9.66
CA LEU A 104 10.46 5.02 10.88
C LEU A 104 9.02 5.46 11.14
N GLU A 105 8.74 6.76 11.02
CA GLU A 105 7.38 7.31 11.17
C GLU A 105 6.41 6.70 10.15
N ILE A 106 6.83 6.56 8.88
CA ILE A 106 6.00 5.96 7.83
C ILE A 106 5.73 4.48 8.13
N ILE A 107 6.78 3.72 8.51
CA ILE A 107 6.64 2.30 8.86
C ILE A 107 5.66 2.13 10.01
N ASN A 108 5.84 2.85 11.11
CA ASN A 108 5.00 2.74 12.29
C ASN A 108 3.56 3.18 12.00
N THR A 109 3.37 4.21 11.18
CA THR A 109 2.04 4.60 10.71
C THR A 109 1.36 3.46 9.95
N LEU A 110 2.04 2.84 8.99
CA LEU A 110 1.46 1.75 8.18
C LEU A 110 1.20 0.47 9.00
N LEU A 111 1.90 0.26 10.11
CA LEU A 111 1.71 -0.85 11.04
C LEU A 111 0.61 -0.59 12.08
N SER A 112 0.18 0.65 12.27
CA SER A 112 -0.81 1.06 13.29
C SER A 112 -2.25 0.73 12.87
N VAL A 113 -2.57 -0.56 12.76
CA VAL A 113 -3.88 -1.05 12.30
C VAL A 113 -5.03 -0.53 13.17
N SER A 114 -4.82 -0.41 14.49
CA SER A 114 -5.87 0.04 15.42
C SER A 114 -6.34 1.47 15.14
N THR A 115 -5.48 2.31 14.57
CA THR A 115 -5.81 3.71 14.24
C THR A 115 -6.73 3.85 13.02
N ILE A 116 -6.91 2.77 12.24
CA ILE A 116 -7.88 2.71 11.14
C ILE A 116 -9.34 2.70 11.65
N LYS A 117 -9.55 2.33 12.92
CA LYS A 117 -10.86 2.35 13.55
C LYS A 117 -11.46 3.75 13.55
N GLY A 118 -12.69 3.85 13.07
CA GLY A 118 -13.44 5.11 13.05
C GLY A 118 -13.19 5.99 11.81
N ILE A 119 -12.31 5.61 10.88
CA ILE A 119 -12.13 6.40 9.65
C ILE A 119 -13.45 6.45 8.86
N GLU A 120 -13.64 7.57 8.17
CA GLU A 120 -14.88 7.88 7.48
C GLU A 120 -14.71 7.96 5.97
N TYR A 121 -15.82 7.84 5.27
CA TYR A 121 -15.94 8.15 3.85
C TYR A 121 -17.20 8.97 3.58
N ILE A 122 -17.21 9.73 2.48
CA ILE A 122 -18.41 10.44 2.05
C ILE A 122 -19.34 9.48 1.29
N SER A 123 -20.55 9.34 1.80
CA SER A 123 -21.57 8.45 1.23
C SER A 123 -22.52 9.24 0.35
N HIS A 124 -22.36 9.15 -0.97
CA HIS A 124 -23.26 9.82 -1.94
C HIS A 124 -24.72 9.30 -1.81
N SER A 125 -24.91 8.00 -1.54
CA SER A 125 -26.24 7.44 -1.32
C SER A 125 -26.95 7.94 -0.05
N ALA A 126 -26.20 8.56 0.87
CA ALA A 126 -26.74 9.17 2.08
C ALA A 126 -26.78 10.70 2.03
N GLY A 127 -26.71 11.30 0.82
CA GLY A 127 -26.73 12.75 0.63
C GLY A 127 -25.42 13.42 1.03
N ASP A 128 -24.31 12.86 0.61
CA ASP A 128 -22.93 13.33 0.85
C ASP A 128 -22.56 13.50 2.32
N LYS A 129 -23.11 12.62 3.17
CA LYS A 129 -22.81 12.61 4.60
C LYS A 129 -21.62 11.69 4.91
N PRO A 130 -20.76 12.06 5.89
CA PRO A 130 -19.72 11.17 6.37
C PRO A 130 -20.35 9.93 7.03
N LYS A 131 -19.75 8.77 6.76
CA LYS A 131 -20.09 7.50 7.38
C LYS A 131 -18.81 6.80 7.80
N VAL A 132 -18.83 6.18 8.96
CA VAL A 132 -17.73 5.34 9.44
C VAL A 132 -17.55 4.17 8.47
N LEU A 133 -16.33 4.01 7.97
CA LEU A 133 -15.95 2.93 7.08
C LEU A 133 -15.63 1.66 7.88
N PHE A 134 -14.72 1.76 8.85
CA PHE A 134 -14.37 0.66 9.75
C PHE A 134 -14.79 0.99 11.17
N SER A 135 -15.80 0.28 11.67
CA SER A 135 -16.29 0.46 13.05
C SER A 135 -15.41 -0.22 14.10
N ASP A 136 -14.53 -1.12 13.65
CA ASP A 136 -13.52 -1.77 14.47
C ASP A 136 -12.30 -2.16 13.61
N ALA A 137 -11.09 -2.07 14.19
CA ALA A 137 -9.83 -2.42 13.53
C ALA A 137 -8.80 -2.77 14.59
N TYR A 138 -8.10 -3.89 14.43
CA TYR A 138 -7.02 -4.30 15.32
C TYR A 138 -6.15 -5.38 14.70
N THR A 139 -4.92 -5.45 15.18
CA THR A 139 -3.98 -6.53 14.87
C THR A 139 -4.40 -7.81 15.59
N LEU A 140 -4.24 -8.96 14.94
CA LEU A 140 -4.49 -10.28 15.51
C LEU A 140 -3.16 -10.92 15.95
N VAL A 141 -3.21 -11.76 17.00
CA VAL A 141 -2.04 -12.54 17.45
C VAL A 141 -1.46 -13.37 16.31
N ASP A 142 -2.32 -13.97 15.50
CA ASP A 142 -1.99 -14.69 14.26
C ASP A 142 -3.24 -14.79 13.37
N LYS A 143 -3.06 -15.28 12.13
CA LYS A 143 -4.13 -15.40 11.13
C LYS A 143 -5.28 -16.32 11.53
N ASP A 144 -5.04 -17.32 12.34
CA ASP A 144 -6.04 -18.29 12.77
C ASP A 144 -6.70 -17.88 14.09
N SER A 145 -6.07 -16.96 14.83
CA SER A 145 -6.57 -16.41 16.09
C SER A 145 -7.76 -15.48 15.87
N LYS A 146 -8.57 -15.33 16.93
CA LYS A 146 -9.55 -14.22 17.08
C LYS A 146 -9.11 -13.24 18.15
N LYS A 147 -7.95 -13.48 18.75
CA LYS A 147 -7.42 -12.66 19.85
C LYS A 147 -6.72 -11.44 19.30
N GLU A 148 -7.10 -10.29 19.82
CA GLU A 148 -6.45 -9.01 19.57
C GLU A 148 -5.02 -9.01 20.11
N ALA A 149 -4.14 -8.36 19.38
CA ALA A 149 -2.77 -8.04 19.76
C ALA A 149 -2.56 -6.53 19.69
N TYR A 150 -1.52 -6.04 20.34
CA TYR A 150 -1.06 -4.67 20.15
C TYR A 150 -0.51 -4.48 18.73
N ASP A 151 -0.62 -3.27 18.22
CA ASP A 151 0.05 -2.91 16.98
C ASP A 151 1.57 -3.07 17.14
N VAL A 152 2.22 -3.40 16.04
CA VAL A 152 3.67 -3.55 16.01
C VAL A 152 4.29 -2.18 15.82
N GLU A 153 5.32 -1.90 16.60
CA GLU A 153 6.08 -0.66 16.52
C GLU A 153 7.58 -0.98 16.43
N PHE A 154 8.25 -0.37 15.48
CA PHE A 154 9.69 -0.42 15.34
C PHE A 154 10.33 0.74 16.09
N SER A 155 11.46 0.48 16.75
CA SER A 155 12.27 1.49 17.42
C SER A 155 13.36 2.10 16.53
N TYR A 156 13.57 1.54 15.35
CA TYR A 156 14.48 2.03 14.31
C TYR A 156 14.00 1.57 12.93
N ALA A 157 14.33 2.30 11.89
CA ALA A 157 14.00 1.92 10.53
C ALA A 157 14.94 0.82 10.01
N PRO A 158 14.45 -0.38 9.66
CA PRO A 158 15.30 -1.42 9.09
C PRO A 158 15.69 -1.07 7.64
N GLU A 159 16.92 -1.42 7.24
CA GLU A 159 17.36 -1.28 5.85
C GLU A 159 16.59 -2.20 4.90
N SER A 160 16.39 -3.45 5.34
CA SER A 160 15.58 -4.45 4.62
C SER A 160 14.89 -5.35 5.63
N TYR A 161 13.59 -5.52 5.46
CA TYR A 161 12.80 -6.37 6.37
C TYR A 161 11.53 -6.88 5.68
N SER A 162 11.14 -8.11 6.02
CA SER A 162 9.85 -8.68 5.61
C SER A 162 9.05 -9.08 6.84
N TYR A 163 7.78 -8.72 6.88
CA TYR A 163 6.91 -8.99 8.02
C TYR A 163 5.49 -9.35 7.56
N GLU A 164 4.93 -10.43 8.12
CA GLU A 164 3.53 -10.80 7.93
C GLU A 164 2.71 -10.42 9.16
N LEU A 165 1.60 -9.75 8.95
CA LEU A 165 0.66 -9.32 9.97
C LEU A 165 -0.75 -9.81 9.63
N ALA A 166 -1.47 -10.30 10.63
CA ALA A 166 -2.90 -10.59 10.51
C ALA A 166 -3.70 -9.45 11.14
N ALA A 167 -4.70 -8.93 10.43
CA ALA A 167 -5.56 -7.86 10.87
C ALA A 167 -7.03 -8.26 10.85
N TYR A 168 -7.81 -7.67 11.75
CA TYR A 168 -9.27 -7.70 11.70
C TYR A 168 -9.81 -6.31 11.45
N LEU A 169 -10.66 -6.18 10.43
CA LEU A 169 -11.36 -4.93 10.12
C LEU A 169 -12.86 -5.20 10.07
N LYS A 170 -13.65 -4.42 10.81
CA LYS A 170 -15.11 -4.47 10.76
C LYS A 170 -15.65 -3.37 9.86
N ASP A 171 -15.80 -3.74 8.61
CA ASP A 171 -16.27 -2.89 7.53
C ASP A 171 -17.78 -2.63 7.61
N SER A 172 -18.22 -1.42 7.27
CA SER A 172 -19.64 -1.00 7.29
C SER A 172 -20.52 -1.72 6.26
N ILE A 173 -19.92 -2.25 5.18
CA ILE A 173 -20.63 -2.94 4.10
C ILE A 173 -20.43 -4.45 4.20
N PHE A 174 -19.16 -4.90 4.34
CA PHE A 174 -18.80 -6.32 4.30
C PHE A 174 -18.67 -6.98 5.67
N GLY A 175 -18.96 -6.26 6.75
CA GLY A 175 -18.89 -6.80 8.11
C GLY A 175 -17.45 -7.04 8.60
N GLY A 176 -17.32 -7.92 9.59
CA GLY A 176 -16.01 -8.22 10.19
C GLY A 176 -15.24 -9.25 9.39
N ASN A 177 -14.02 -8.91 8.98
CA ASN A 177 -13.18 -9.73 8.11
C ASN A 177 -11.72 -9.74 8.58
N LYS A 178 -11.05 -10.85 8.30
CA LYS A 178 -9.60 -10.99 8.51
C LYS A 178 -8.85 -10.72 7.22
N TYR A 179 -7.68 -10.10 7.36
CA TYR A 179 -6.75 -9.83 6.28
C TYR A 179 -5.36 -10.30 6.66
N LEU A 180 -4.60 -10.77 5.68
CA LEU A 180 -3.16 -10.96 5.78
C LEU A 180 -2.49 -9.80 5.07
N ILE A 181 -1.53 -9.20 5.75
CA ILE A 181 -0.75 -8.07 5.25
C ILE A 181 0.71 -8.47 5.29
N ASN A 182 1.37 -8.50 4.12
CA ASN A 182 2.79 -8.73 4.03
C ASN A 182 3.48 -7.41 3.73
N TYR A 183 4.44 -7.05 4.54
CA TYR A 183 5.29 -5.88 4.38
C TYR A 183 6.63 -6.31 3.83
N GLU A 184 7.13 -5.59 2.84
CA GLU A 184 8.49 -5.65 2.36
C GLU A 184 9.08 -4.25 2.43
N ILE A 185 10.03 -4.07 3.33
CA ILE A 185 10.70 -2.80 3.58
C ILE A 185 12.07 -2.86 2.92
N SER A 186 12.41 -1.85 2.13
CA SER A 186 13.72 -1.62 1.56
C SER A 186 14.27 -0.28 2.00
N GLU A 187 15.36 0.18 1.41
CA GLU A 187 16.01 1.44 1.79
C GLU A 187 15.06 2.65 1.69
N SER A 188 14.33 2.79 0.57
CA SER A 188 13.43 3.93 0.33
C SER A 188 11.99 3.55 0.02
N GLU A 189 11.61 2.28 0.18
CA GLU A 189 10.30 1.78 -0.24
C GLU A 189 9.70 0.87 0.81
N ILE A 190 8.43 1.05 1.09
CA ILE A 190 7.61 0.17 1.92
C ILE A 190 6.48 -0.36 1.05
N PHE A 191 6.64 -1.62 0.63
CA PHE A 191 5.66 -2.32 -0.18
C PHE A 191 4.81 -3.23 0.69
N MET A 192 3.49 -3.20 0.48
CA MET A 192 2.53 -4.03 1.20
C MET A 192 1.67 -4.81 0.23
N THR A 193 1.44 -6.09 0.53
CA THR A 193 0.36 -6.85 -0.11
C THR A 193 -0.68 -7.21 0.94
N ILE A 194 -1.96 -7.07 0.58
CA ILE A 194 -3.10 -7.27 1.48
C ILE A 194 -4.07 -8.23 0.80
N THR A 195 -4.34 -9.37 1.46
CA THR A 195 -5.26 -10.40 0.95
C THR A 195 -6.35 -10.68 1.98
N ASN A 196 -7.61 -10.81 1.53
CA ASN A 196 -8.68 -11.19 2.44
C ASN A 196 -8.52 -12.65 2.89
N TYR A 197 -8.43 -12.87 4.20
CA TYR A 197 -8.27 -14.19 4.82
C TYR A 197 -9.59 -14.79 5.31
N SER A 198 -10.72 -14.15 4.99
CA SER A 198 -12.08 -14.63 5.19
C SER A 198 -12.95 -14.24 3.99
N ASP A 199 -14.09 -14.93 3.84
CA ASP A 199 -15.08 -14.55 2.84
C ASP A 199 -15.64 -13.15 3.17
N LEU A 200 -15.65 -12.25 2.19
CA LEU A 200 -16.34 -10.98 2.30
C LEU A 200 -17.82 -11.18 2.01
N LYS A 201 -18.67 -10.71 2.91
CA LYS A 201 -20.12 -10.88 2.80
C LYS A 201 -20.82 -9.53 2.77
N PHE A 202 -21.79 -9.39 1.89
CA PHE A 202 -22.78 -8.31 1.96
C PHE A 202 -24.07 -8.87 2.53
N MET A 203 -24.40 -8.49 3.75
CA MET A 203 -25.48 -9.10 4.53
C MET A 203 -25.29 -10.62 4.63
N PHE A 204 -26.11 -11.43 3.94
CA PHE A 204 -26.04 -12.90 3.90
C PHE A 204 -25.42 -13.44 2.60
N PHE A 205 -25.12 -12.58 1.65
CA PHE A 205 -24.59 -12.97 0.34
C PHE A 205 -23.06 -12.88 0.34
N LYS A 206 -22.43 -13.91 -0.18
CA LYS A 206 -20.98 -13.90 -0.38
C LYS A 206 -20.63 -12.98 -1.56
N ALA A 207 -20.00 -11.86 -1.26
CA ALA A 207 -19.48 -10.93 -2.26
C ALA A 207 -18.19 -11.44 -2.86
N MET A 208 -17.27 -11.98 -2.04
CA MET A 208 -16.02 -12.56 -2.46
C MET A 208 -15.60 -13.70 -1.55
N SER A 209 -14.89 -14.70 -2.10
CA SER A 209 -14.29 -15.77 -1.31
C SER A 209 -12.94 -15.33 -0.73
N LYS A 210 -12.48 -16.05 0.28
CA LYS A 210 -11.11 -15.91 0.80
C LYS A 210 -10.09 -15.97 -0.34
N GLY A 211 -9.20 -14.99 -0.40
CA GLY A 211 -8.11 -14.89 -1.37
C GLY A 211 -8.49 -14.32 -2.74
N GLU A 212 -9.76 -13.93 -2.97
CA GLU A 212 -10.17 -13.30 -4.24
C GLU A 212 -9.86 -11.78 -4.29
N LEU A 213 -9.64 -11.12 -3.16
CA LEU A 213 -9.17 -9.74 -3.09
C LEU A 213 -7.67 -9.73 -2.86
N ASN A 214 -6.94 -9.13 -3.78
CA ASN A 214 -5.55 -8.77 -3.60
C ASN A 214 -5.38 -7.27 -3.75
N MET A 215 -4.73 -6.67 -2.78
CA MET A 215 -4.37 -5.26 -2.82
C MET A 215 -2.86 -5.14 -2.66
N CYS A 216 -2.28 -4.14 -3.30
CA CYS A 216 -0.94 -3.69 -2.95
C CYS A 216 -0.95 -2.21 -2.62
N VAL A 217 -0.07 -1.82 -1.75
CA VAL A 217 0.24 -0.43 -1.42
C VAL A 217 1.75 -0.29 -1.48
N ASP A 218 2.19 0.74 -2.15
CA ASP A 218 3.59 1.07 -2.32
C ASP A 218 3.83 2.52 -1.87
N ALA A 219 4.60 2.69 -0.83
CA ALA A 219 5.00 3.99 -0.31
C ALA A 219 6.49 4.19 -0.59
N VAL A 220 6.79 4.94 -1.63
CA VAL A 220 8.16 5.25 -2.05
C VAL A 220 8.57 6.60 -1.48
N MET A 221 9.59 6.58 -0.66
CA MET A 221 10.18 7.79 -0.10
C MET A 221 11.12 8.42 -1.10
N THR A 222 10.87 9.67 -1.44
CA THR A 222 11.72 10.46 -2.33
C THR A 222 12.35 11.63 -1.57
N LYS A 223 13.23 12.37 -2.23
CA LYS A 223 13.82 13.60 -1.65
C LYS A 223 12.75 14.64 -1.31
N GLU A 224 11.66 14.67 -2.10
CA GLU A 224 10.65 15.72 -2.05
C GLU A 224 9.43 15.33 -1.19
N GLY A 225 9.21 14.03 -0.95
CA GLY A 225 8.03 13.53 -0.23
C GLY A 225 7.82 12.03 -0.41
N ILE A 226 6.59 11.59 -0.24
CA ILE A 226 6.16 10.20 -0.36
C ILE A 226 5.32 10.05 -1.62
N ALA A 227 5.76 9.22 -2.55
CA ALA A 227 4.94 8.76 -3.66
C ALA A 227 4.14 7.54 -3.20
N LEU A 228 2.83 7.64 -3.13
CA LEU A 228 1.95 6.57 -2.69
C LEU A 228 1.16 6.01 -3.88
N PHE A 229 1.31 4.72 -4.12
CA PHE A 229 0.53 3.95 -5.08
C PHE A 229 -0.27 2.88 -4.34
N ALA A 230 -1.53 2.68 -4.72
CA ALA A 230 -2.37 1.61 -4.20
C ALA A 230 -3.20 0.99 -5.33
N LEU A 231 -3.24 -0.32 -5.36
CA LEU A 231 -3.99 -1.10 -6.35
C LEU A 231 -4.82 -2.17 -5.64
N ALA A 232 -6.06 -2.37 -6.08
CA ALA A 232 -6.89 -3.50 -5.70
C ALA A 232 -7.28 -4.29 -6.94
N THR A 233 -7.04 -5.60 -6.90
CA THR A 233 -7.41 -6.55 -7.94
C THR A 233 -8.38 -7.57 -7.35
N VAL A 234 -9.48 -7.83 -8.04
CA VAL A 234 -10.48 -8.82 -7.65
C VAL A 234 -10.56 -9.90 -8.70
N TYR A 235 -10.23 -11.13 -8.29
CA TYR A 235 -10.13 -12.28 -9.18
C TYR A 235 -11.47 -12.97 -9.38
N GLY A 236 -11.80 -13.27 -10.65
CA GLY A 236 -12.89 -14.16 -11.04
C GLY A 236 -14.28 -13.71 -10.59
N ARG A 237 -14.52 -12.42 -10.41
CA ARG A 237 -15.79 -11.86 -9.95
C ARG A 237 -16.32 -10.78 -10.89
N ASP A 238 -17.62 -10.79 -11.11
CA ASP A 238 -18.29 -9.67 -11.75
C ASP A 238 -18.12 -8.40 -10.91
N PRO A 239 -17.90 -7.24 -11.53
CA PRO A 239 -17.81 -5.96 -10.82
C PRO A 239 -19.07 -5.63 -10.01
N VAL A 240 -20.21 -6.18 -10.39
CA VAL A 240 -21.48 -5.95 -9.72
C VAL A 240 -22.01 -7.25 -9.11
N VAL A 241 -22.08 -7.28 -7.77
CA VAL A 241 -22.71 -8.38 -7.04
C VAL A 241 -24.22 -8.14 -6.96
N LYS A 242 -24.99 -8.94 -7.71
CA LYS A 242 -26.44 -8.87 -7.69
C LYS A 242 -27.01 -9.53 -6.44
N THR A 243 -27.85 -8.81 -5.72
CA THR A 243 -28.61 -9.36 -4.57
C THR A 243 -30.09 -9.04 -4.73
N PRO A 244 -31.00 -9.76 -4.05
CA PRO A 244 -32.44 -9.50 -4.12
C PRO A 244 -32.87 -8.13 -3.57
N ILE A 245 -31.97 -7.45 -2.82
CA ILE A 245 -32.29 -6.19 -2.15
C ILE A 245 -31.70 -5.01 -2.92
N THR A 246 -30.43 -5.11 -3.31
CA THR A 246 -29.69 -4.07 -4.05
C THR A 246 -28.45 -4.64 -4.67
N ASP A 247 -28.02 -4.06 -5.77
CA ASP A 247 -26.76 -4.40 -6.39
C ASP A 247 -25.60 -3.71 -5.64
N VAL A 248 -24.48 -4.42 -5.50
CA VAL A 248 -23.25 -3.91 -4.91
C VAL A 248 -22.21 -3.69 -6.01
N ASP A 249 -21.90 -2.45 -6.29
CA ASP A 249 -20.83 -2.05 -7.17
C ASP A 249 -19.48 -2.17 -6.40
N LEU A 250 -18.76 -3.27 -6.65
CA LEU A 250 -17.50 -3.57 -5.98
C LEU A 250 -16.40 -2.54 -6.31
N PRO A 251 -16.19 -2.11 -7.58
CA PRO A 251 -15.21 -1.08 -7.90
C PRO A 251 -15.42 0.20 -7.10
N SER A 252 -16.64 0.73 -7.06
CA SER A 252 -16.96 1.93 -6.26
C SER A 252 -16.72 1.68 -4.77
N ALA A 253 -17.12 0.51 -4.27
CA ALA A 253 -16.92 0.14 -2.87
C ALA A 253 -15.44 0.07 -2.49
N PHE A 254 -14.57 -0.50 -3.34
CA PHE A 254 -13.13 -0.58 -3.08
C PHE A 254 -12.41 0.75 -3.29
N MET A 255 -12.79 1.52 -4.30
CA MET A 255 -12.21 2.86 -4.50
C MET A 255 -12.44 3.76 -3.27
N LYS A 256 -13.62 3.69 -2.65
CA LYS A 256 -13.90 4.40 -1.39
C LYS A 256 -12.93 3.97 -0.28
N ARG A 257 -12.66 2.66 -0.13
CA ARG A 257 -11.74 2.12 0.87
C ARG A 257 -10.31 2.59 0.68
N ILE A 258 -9.80 2.44 -0.53
CA ILE A 258 -8.44 2.88 -0.86
C ILE A 258 -8.31 4.39 -0.62
N THR A 259 -9.30 5.18 -1.06
CA THR A 259 -9.30 6.64 -0.84
C THR A 259 -9.34 6.99 0.65
N SER A 260 -10.17 6.31 1.45
CA SER A 260 -10.26 6.58 2.89
C SER A 260 -8.99 6.16 3.64
N LEU A 261 -8.39 5.03 3.27
CA LEU A 261 -7.10 4.59 3.82
C LEU A 261 -5.96 5.53 3.44
N LYS A 262 -5.93 6.03 2.20
CA LYS A 262 -4.99 7.09 1.79
C LYS A 262 -5.16 8.35 2.64
N ASN A 263 -6.40 8.80 2.85
CA ASN A 263 -6.68 9.97 3.68
C ASN A 263 -6.31 9.75 5.15
N TRP A 264 -6.57 8.57 5.68
CA TRP A 264 -6.10 8.17 7.02
C TRP A 264 -4.58 8.28 7.13
N PHE A 265 -3.84 7.69 6.20
CA PHE A 265 -2.38 7.75 6.19
C PHE A 265 -1.87 9.20 6.19
N VAL A 266 -2.41 10.04 5.31
CA VAL A 266 -2.07 11.48 5.27
C VAL A 266 -2.37 12.16 6.61
N THR A 267 -3.50 11.81 7.24
CA THR A 267 -3.87 12.39 8.54
C THR A 267 -2.92 11.95 9.66
N GLU A 268 -2.57 10.66 9.70
CA GLU A 268 -1.69 10.13 10.75
C GLU A 268 -0.28 10.73 10.67
N ILE A 269 0.33 10.81 9.49
CA ILE A 269 1.68 11.38 9.35
C ILE A 269 1.75 12.89 9.63
N ASN A 270 0.61 13.58 9.66
CA ASN A 270 0.52 15.02 9.97
C ASN A 270 0.18 15.32 11.44
N LYS A 271 0.09 14.32 12.30
CA LYS A 271 -0.09 14.51 13.76
C LYS A 271 1.21 14.86 14.45
#